data_779e4afeff44723354c49c40671cab55
#
_entry.id   779e4afeff44723354c49c40671cab55
#
_cell.length_a   1.000
_cell.length_b   1.000
_cell.length_c   1.000
_cell.angle_alpha   90.00
_cell.angle_beta   90.00
_cell.angle_gamma   90.00
#
_symmetry.space_group_name_H-M   'P 1'
#
loop_
_entity.id
_entity.type
_entity.pdbx_description
1 polymer ?
#
loop_
_entity_poly.entity_id
_entity_poly.type
_entity_poly.pdbx_seq_one_letter_code
_entity_poly.pdbx_strand_id
1 'polypeptide(L)'
;MRYYSTNGAASEVTLKEAIIKGLAPDKGLYMPESIKTLPAAFFKNIGGLSLQEIAYAVVDSLFGEDVDADVLKRIVYDALNFDIPLHKVADRRYCLELYHGPTLAFKDVGARFMARMLGYFNAQDSDKRPVNVLVATSGDTGSAVANGFLGVDGVHVYVLYPKGKVSHIQESQFTTLGRNITAVEVDGTFDDCQALVKKAFMDEQLNAHMKLTSANSINIARFLPQMFYYFYAYAQLAAAGKEDLSQIVVAVPSGNFGNLTAGLIAKRMGLPIKRFIAANNSNDVVYEYLETGKYNPRPSIQTIANAMDVGDPSNFARILDLYGCSWENIKRDISGVTYSDAQIGETLASTFKTENYLLDPHGAVGYRAISECLADDEVGICLETAHPAKFKETVDSLTGGDVAIPERLKAFMDGEKKSVQMLPSFREFKDFLMRE
;
A
#
# COMPACT_ATOMS: atom_id res chain seq x y z
N MET A 1 -16.23 6.31 -16.62
CA MET A 1 -14.79 6.09 -16.96
C MET A 1 -14.55 4.63 -17.27
N ARG A 2 -13.65 4.28 -18.21
CA ARG A 2 -13.29 2.89 -18.52
C ARG A 2 -11.92 2.55 -17.93
N TYR A 3 -11.67 1.25 -17.75
CA TYR A 3 -10.43 0.73 -17.16
C TYR A 3 -9.87 -0.35 -18.08
N TYR A 4 -8.65 -0.14 -18.58
CA TYR A 4 -7.95 -1.08 -19.45
C TYR A 4 -6.94 -1.94 -18.67
N SER A 5 -6.46 -3.02 -19.28
CA SER A 5 -5.41 -3.87 -18.76
C SER A 5 -4.03 -3.45 -19.25
N THR A 6 -3.03 -3.40 -18.37
CA THR A 6 -1.62 -3.12 -18.74
C THR A 6 -1.05 -4.12 -19.73
N ASN A 7 -1.63 -5.32 -19.87
CA ASN A 7 -1.21 -6.30 -20.89
C ASN A 7 -1.92 -6.10 -22.24
N GLY A 8 -2.98 -5.27 -22.30
CA GLY A 8 -3.63 -4.84 -23.55
C GLY A 8 -4.45 -5.89 -24.29
N ALA A 9 -4.57 -7.13 -23.79
CA ALA A 9 -5.31 -8.20 -24.46
C ALA A 9 -6.74 -8.38 -23.90
N ALA A 10 -7.04 -7.85 -22.71
CA ALA A 10 -8.37 -7.88 -22.13
C ALA A 10 -9.20 -6.67 -22.57
N SER A 11 -10.52 -6.88 -22.70
CA SER A 11 -11.44 -5.79 -22.96
C SER A 11 -11.49 -4.80 -21.80
N GLU A 12 -11.72 -3.53 -22.10
CA GLU A 12 -11.97 -2.51 -21.09
C GLU A 12 -13.22 -2.83 -20.26
N VAL A 13 -13.16 -2.48 -18.98
CA VAL A 13 -14.20 -2.76 -18.01
C VAL A 13 -14.68 -1.48 -17.31
N THR A 14 -15.80 -1.58 -16.58
CA THR A 14 -16.29 -0.53 -15.68
C THR A 14 -15.49 -0.50 -14.38
N LEU A 15 -15.62 0.58 -13.61
CA LEU A 15 -15.03 0.67 -12.26
C LEU A 15 -15.48 -0.51 -11.36
N LYS A 16 -16.78 -0.80 -11.36
CA LYS A 16 -17.34 -1.95 -10.60
C LYS A 16 -16.64 -3.25 -10.96
N GLU A 17 -16.51 -3.54 -12.25
CA GLU A 17 -15.84 -4.77 -12.71
C GLU A 17 -14.36 -4.81 -12.36
N ALA A 18 -13.63 -3.68 -12.51
CA ALA A 18 -12.23 -3.60 -12.16
C ALA A 18 -11.97 -3.84 -10.67
N ILE A 19 -12.83 -3.33 -9.78
CA ILE A 19 -12.74 -3.54 -8.33
C ILE A 19 -13.11 -4.97 -7.95
N ILE A 20 -14.21 -5.51 -8.49
CA ILE A 20 -14.67 -6.87 -8.15
C ILE A 20 -13.70 -7.92 -8.69
N LYS A 21 -13.21 -7.79 -9.92
CA LYS A 21 -12.26 -8.74 -10.52
C LYS A 21 -10.86 -8.60 -9.92
N GLY A 22 -10.44 -7.38 -9.59
CA GLY A 22 -9.12 -7.08 -9.05
C GLY A 22 -7.95 -7.28 -10.01
N LEU A 23 -8.02 -8.26 -10.90
CA LEU A 23 -7.03 -8.60 -11.92
C LEU A 23 -7.74 -8.83 -13.27
N ALA A 24 -7.13 -8.39 -14.36
CA ALA A 24 -7.67 -8.61 -15.70
C ALA A 24 -7.51 -10.09 -16.14
N PRO A 25 -8.38 -10.61 -17.04
CA PRO A 25 -8.29 -12.00 -17.51
C PRO A 25 -6.97 -12.35 -18.20
N ASP A 26 -6.31 -11.36 -18.80
CA ASP A 26 -4.98 -11.48 -19.43
C ASP A 26 -3.83 -11.37 -18.43
N LYS A 27 -4.13 -11.33 -17.11
CA LYS A 27 -3.19 -11.16 -15.99
C LYS A 27 -2.56 -9.78 -15.88
N GLY A 28 -2.98 -8.81 -16.70
CA GLY A 28 -2.59 -7.41 -16.58
C GLY A 28 -3.31 -6.72 -15.43
N LEU A 29 -2.80 -5.56 -15.04
CA LEU A 29 -3.37 -4.74 -13.98
C LEU A 29 -4.29 -3.68 -14.58
N TYR A 30 -5.42 -3.41 -13.92
CA TYR A 30 -6.32 -2.36 -14.38
C TYR A 30 -5.73 -0.97 -14.15
N MET A 31 -5.88 -0.11 -15.17
CA MET A 31 -5.54 1.32 -15.17
C MET A 31 -6.71 2.14 -15.71
N PRO A 32 -6.94 3.37 -15.22
CA PRO A 32 -7.94 4.26 -15.78
C PRO A 32 -7.54 4.70 -17.21
N GLU A 33 -8.49 4.74 -18.13
CA GLU A 33 -8.25 5.18 -19.51
C GLU A 33 -7.72 6.61 -19.62
N SER A 34 -8.01 7.45 -18.62
CA SER A 34 -7.53 8.82 -18.55
C SER A 34 -7.27 9.26 -17.11
N ILE A 35 -6.26 10.09 -16.92
CA ILE A 35 -5.92 10.73 -15.64
C ILE A 35 -6.17 12.22 -15.81
N LYS A 36 -7.26 12.73 -15.25
CA LYS A 36 -7.67 14.14 -15.34
C LYS A 36 -6.76 15.01 -14.47
N THR A 37 -6.24 16.11 -15.01
CA THR A 37 -5.54 17.12 -14.22
C THR A 37 -6.54 17.90 -13.38
N LEU A 38 -6.23 18.10 -12.10
CA LEU A 38 -7.05 18.89 -11.18
C LEU A 38 -6.92 20.40 -11.50
N PRO A 39 -7.99 21.18 -11.26
CA PRO A 39 -7.97 22.62 -11.57
C PRO A 39 -6.90 23.40 -10.78
N ALA A 40 -6.30 24.43 -11.38
CA ALA A 40 -5.32 25.29 -10.70
C ALA A 40 -5.88 25.92 -9.41
N ALA A 41 -7.19 26.21 -9.38
CA ALA A 41 -7.86 26.73 -8.17
C ALA A 41 -7.82 25.73 -6.99
N PHE A 42 -7.82 24.42 -7.26
CA PHE A 42 -7.66 23.39 -6.22
C PHE A 42 -6.31 23.53 -5.53
N PHE A 43 -5.21 23.60 -6.29
CA PHE A 43 -3.86 23.73 -5.73
C PHE A 43 -3.65 25.06 -5.01
N LYS A 44 -4.27 26.14 -5.51
CA LYS A 44 -4.20 27.45 -4.85
C LYS A 44 -4.81 27.47 -3.44
N ASN A 45 -5.84 26.66 -3.23
CA ASN A 45 -6.61 26.63 -1.98
C ASN A 45 -6.32 25.38 -1.12
N ILE A 46 -5.49 24.45 -1.58
CA ILE A 46 -5.31 23.13 -0.97
C ILE A 46 -4.85 23.20 0.49
N GLY A 47 -4.05 24.19 0.86
CA GLY A 47 -3.57 24.37 2.24
C GLY A 47 -4.66 24.67 3.28
N GLY A 48 -5.87 25.02 2.84
CA GLY A 48 -7.04 25.22 3.70
C GLY A 48 -7.99 24.04 3.76
N LEU A 49 -7.71 22.95 3.02
CA LEU A 49 -8.59 21.78 2.93
C LEU A 49 -8.16 20.67 3.90
N SER A 50 -9.13 19.97 4.45
CA SER A 50 -8.90 18.77 5.25
C SER A 50 -8.47 17.58 4.38
N LEU A 51 -7.90 16.53 5.01
CA LEU A 51 -7.55 15.29 4.34
C LEU A 51 -8.74 14.70 3.57
N GLN A 52 -9.92 14.69 4.17
CA GLN A 52 -11.13 14.13 3.57
C GLN A 52 -11.64 14.95 2.38
N GLU A 53 -11.58 16.29 2.45
CA GLU A 53 -11.96 17.17 1.34
C GLU A 53 -11.01 17.00 0.15
N ILE A 54 -9.70 16.92 0.41
CA ILE A 54 -8.68 16.64 -0.60
C ILE A 54 -8.92 15.26 -1.23
N ALA A 55 -9.08 14.24 -0.41
CA ALA A 55 -9.28 12.86 -0.88
C ALA A 55 -10.56 12.73 -1.71
N TYR A 56 -11.65 13.40 -1.30
CA TYR A 56 -12.88 13.43 -2.08
C TYR A 56 -12.66 14.09 -3.45
N ALA A 57 -12.06 15.27 -3.51
CA ALA A 57 -11.79 15.96 -4.78
C ALA A 57 -10.91 15.13 -5.73
N VAL A 58 -9.90 14.44 -5.17
CA VAL A 58 -9.00 13.58 -5.94
C VAL A 58 -9.73 12.36 -6.49
N VAL A 59 -10.50 11.65 -5.66
CA VAL A 59 -11.15 10.40 -6.09
C VAL A 59 -12.39 10.67 -6.96
N ASP A 60 -13.08 11.78 -6.74
CA ASP A 60 -14.22 12.20 -7.58
C ASP A 60 -13.79 12.40 -9.05
N SER A 61 -12.59 12.90 -9.30
CA SER A 61 -12.05 13.05 -10.65
C SER A 61 -11.87 11.72 -11.39
N LEU A 62 -11.77 10.60 -10.66
CA LEU A 62 -11.57 9.25 -11.19
C LEU A 62 -12.82 8.37 -11.08
N PHE A 63 -13.60 8.51 -10.02
CA PHE A 63 -14.72 7.61 -9.68
C PHE A 63 -16.09 8.31 -9.74
N GLY A 64 -16.13 9.65 -9.82
CA GLY A 64 -17.36 10.41 -9.75
C GLY A 64 -18.36 10.18 -10.90
N GLU A 65 -17.89 9.62 -12.03
CA GLU A 65 -18.78 9.20 -13.13
C GLU A 65 -19.48 7.85 -12.83
N ASP A 66 -18.93 7.05 -11.94
CA ASP A 66 -19.37 5.67 -11.67
C ASP A 66 -20.04 5.52 -10.30
N VAL A 67 -19.86 6.49 -9.39
CA VAL A 67 -20.35 6.45 -8.00
C VAL A 67 -21.05 7.76 -7.67
N ASP A 68 -22.22 7.66 -7.06
CA ASP A 68 -22.96 8.84 -6.57
C ASP A 68 -22.09 9.69 -5.62
N ALA A 69 -22.14 11.01 -5.78
CA ALA A 69 -21.28 11.95 -5.06
C ALA A 69 -21.42 11.85 -3.53
N ASP A 70 -22.65 11.71 -3.01
CA ASP A 70 -22.89 11.59 -1.56
C ASP A 70 -22.39 10.25 -1.02
N VAL A 71 -22.48 9.19 -1.82
CA VAL A 71 -21.95 7.87 -1.48
C VAL A 71 -20.43 7.92 -1.45
N LEU A 72 -19.81 8.46 -2.50
CA LEU A 72 -18.35 8.56 -2.58
C LEU A 72 -17.78 9.40 -1.44
N LYS A 73 -18.43 10.52 -1.11
CA LYS A 73 -18.07 11.36 0.04
C LYS A 73 -18.13 10.58 1.35
N ARG A 74 -19.23 9.84 1.62
CA ARG A 74 -19.35 9.01 2.82
C ARG A 74 -18.26 7.95 2.89
N ILE A 75 -17.94 7.29 1.78
CA ILE A 75 -16.86 6.29 1.70
C ILE A 75 -15.52 6.91 2.08
N VAL A 76 -15.18 8.08 1.53
CA VAL A 76 -13.93 8.78 1.82
C VAL A 76 -13.84 9.17 3.30
N TYR A 77 -14.88 9.80 3.83
CA TYR A 77 -14.89 10.29 5.22
C TYR A 77 -14.84 9.15 6.24
N ASP A 78 -15.50 8.04 5.96
CA ASP A 78 -15.44 6.87 6.84
C ASP A 78 -14.09 6.12 6.69
N ALA A 79 -13.54 6.04 5.49
CA ALA A 79 -12.23 5.39 5.27
C ALA A 79 -11.08 6.15 5.93
N LEU A 80 -11.11 7.49 5.92
CA LEU A 80 -10.04 8.37 6.38
C LEU A 80 -10.41 9.12 7.67
N ASN A 81 -10.85 8.40 8.71
CA ASN A 81 -11.21 8.97 10.01
C ASN A 81 -10.01 9.03 10.98
N PHE A 82 -8.81 9.18 10.47
CA PHE A 82 -7.55 9.35 11.20
C PHE A 82 -6.67 10.37 10.48
N ASP A 83 -5.73 10.95 11.21
CA ASP A 83 -4.83 11.96 10.66
C ASP A 83 -3.60 11.33 9.96
N ILE A 84 -2.93 12.13 9.12
CA ILE A 84 -1.69 11.79 8.43
C ILE A 84 -0.76 12.99 8.56
N PRO A 85 -0.15 13.20 9.74
CA PRO A 85 0.65 14.38 10.00
C PRO A 85 1.99 14.35 9.25
N LEU A 86 2.42 15.53 8.80
CA LEU A 86 3.73 15.77 8.24
C LEU A 86 4.64 16.34 9.32
N HIS A 87 5.56 15.51 9.82
CA HIS A 87 6.49 15.89 10.89
C HIS A 87 7.82 16.41 10.33
N LYS A 88 8.25 17.61 10.75
CA LYS A 88 9.58 18.13 10.40
C LYS A 88 10.62 17.47 11.31
N VAL A 89 11.49 16.65 10.75
CA VAL A 89 12.55 15.96 11.49
C VAL A 89 13.83 16.79 11.53
N ALA A 90 14.22 17.36 10.38
CA ALA A 90 15.40 18.21 10.28
C ALA A 90 15.15 19.33 9.26
N ASP A 91 16.16 20.17 8.99
CA ASP A 91 15.99 21.24 8.00
C ASP A 91 15.66 20.66 6.63
N ARG A 92 14.53 21.11 6.03
CA ARG A 92 13.97 20.66 4.76
C ARG A 92 13.76 19.14 4.63
N ARG A 93 13.74 18.39 5.75
CA ARG A 93 13.49 16.96 5.81
C ARG A 93 12.28 16.66 6.68
N TYR A 94 11.29 16.03 6.07
CA TYR A 94 10.00 15.74 6.68
C TYR A 94 9.69 14.24 6.61
N CYS A 95 9.02 13.71 7.62
CA CYS A 95 8.41 12.39 7.63
C CYS A 95 6.89 12.54 7.58
N LEU A 96 6.27 11.91 6.58
CA LEU A 96 4.81 11.80 6.50
C LEU A 96 4.39 10.54 7.24
N GLU A 97 3.78 10.70 8.40
CA GLU A 97 3.40 9.59 9.27
C GLU A 97 2.09 8.94 8.81
N LEU A 98 2.19 7.84 8.09
CA LEU A 98 1.06 7.12 7.49
C LEU A 98 0.44 6.06 8.39
N TYR A 99 0.84 6.00 9.66
CA TYR A 99 0.55 4.90 10.58
C TYR A 99 -0.44 5.24 11.70
N HIS A 100 -1.25 6.27 11.55
CA HIS A 100 -2.24 6.64 12.57
C HIS A 100 -3.60 5.96 12.38
N GLY A 101 -3.75 5.14 11.34
CA GLY A 101 -4.93 4.32 11.10
C GLY A 101 -5.09 3.13 12.09
N PRO A 102 -6.16 2.32 11.95
CA PRO A 102 -6.49 1.26 12.89
C PRO A 102 -5.40 0.21 13.09
N THR A 103 -4.64 -0.13 12.05
CA THR A 103 -3.59 -1.17 12.13
C THR A 103 -2.19 -0.60 12.21
N LEU A 104 -2.07 0.72 12.33
CA LEU A 104 -0.79 1.41 12.45
C LEU A 104 0.15 1.15 11.26
N ALA A 105 -0.44 1.15 10.05
CA ALA A 105 0.30 1.06 8.78
C ALA A 105 -0.40 1.87 7.67
N PHE A 106 0.37 2.39 6.70
CA PHE A 106 -0.15 3.17 5.57
C PHE A 106 -1.22 2.43 4.76
N LYS A 107 -1.21 1.11 4.82
CA LYS A 107 -2.12 0.23 4.09
C LYS A 107 -3.57 0.37 4.53
N ASP A 108 -3.83 0.95 5.71
CA ASP A 108 -5.18 1.27 6.17
C ASP A 108 -5.93 2.18 5.19
N VAL A 109 -5.26 3.16 4.59
CA VAL A 109 -5.86 4.09 3.62
C VAL A 109 -6.54 3.31 2.47
N GLY A 110 -5.79 2.47 1.79
CA GLY A 110 -6.31 1.71 0.66
C GLY A 110 -7.23 0.56 1.06
N ALA A 111 -6.94 -0.14 2.18
CA ALA A 111 -7.76 -1.27 2.62
C ALA A 111 -9.17 -0.84 3.04
N ARG A 112 -9.27 0.22 3.84
CA ARG A 112 -10.56 0.76 4.30
C ARG A 112 -11.37 1.35 3.15
N PHE A 113 -10.73 2.08 2.24
CA PHE A 113 -11.39 2.59 1.06
C PHE A 113 -11.93 1.46 0.17
N MET A 114 -11.09 0.47 -0.16
CA MET A 114 -11.52 -0.67 -0.97
C MET A 114 -12.67 -1.45 -0.32
N ALA A 115 -12.62 -1.67 0.99
CA ALA A 115 -13.67 -2.40 1.70
C ALA A 115 -15.05 -1.75 1.54
N ARG A 116 -15.11 -0.41 1.62
CA ARG A 116 -16.36 0.36 1.44
C ARG A 116 -16.83 0.35 -0.01
N MET A 117 -15.91 0.52 -0.95
CA MET A 117 -16.23 0.44 -2.38
C MET A 117 -16.74 -0.94 -2.78
N LEU A 118 -16.08 -2.00 -2.29
CA LEU A 118 -16.51 -3.37 -2.58
C LEU A 118 -17.88 -3.68 -1.97
N GLY A 119 -18.11 -3.27 -0.71
CA GLY A 119 -19.41 -3.38 -0.06
C GLY A 119 -20.52 -2.65 -0.82
N TYR A 120 -20.24 -1.42 -1.27
CA TYR A 120 -21.20 -0.63 -2.08
C TYR A 120 -21.57 -1.34 -3.40
N PHE A 121 -20.59 -1.80 -4.16
CA PHE A 121 -20.86 -2.49 -5.43
C PHE A 121 -21.49 -3.87 -5.23
N ASN A 122 -21.08 -4.62 -4.19
CA ASN A 122 -21.68 -5.91 -3.88
C ASN A 122 -23.14 -5.80 -3.49
N ALA A 123 -23.52 -4.77 -2.73
CA ALA A 123 -24.91 -4.53 -2.36
C ALA A 123 -25.83 -4.30 -3.59
N GLN A 124 -25.30 -3.74 -4.67
CA GLN A 124 -25.99 -3.49 -5.93
C GLN A 124 -25.93 -4.66 -6.92
N ASP A 125 -25.16 -5.71 -6.63
CA ASP A 125 -25.03 -6.85 -7.53
C ASP A 125 -26.30 -7.71 -7.51
N SER A 126 -26.72 -8.19 -8.68
CA SER A 126 -27.80 -9.19 -8.81
C SER A 126 -27.41 -10.55 -8.28
N ASP A 127 -26.12 -10.90 -8.41
CA ASP A 127 -25.55 -12.12 -7.83
C ASP A 127 -25.26 -11.88 -6.34
N LYS A 128 -26.09 -12.47 -5.48
CA LYS A 128 -26.02 -12.30 -4.02
C LYS A 128 -25.01 -13.23 -3.32
N ARG A 129 -24.24 -14.03 -4.06
CA ARG A 129 -23.15 -14.80 -3.45
C ARG A 129 -22.16 -13.85 -2.79
N PRO A 130 -21.57 -14.23 -1.62
CA PRO A 130 -20.57 -13.41 -0.96
C PRO A 130 -19.32 -13.24 -1.85
N VAL A 131 -18.68 -12.08 -1.74
CA VAL A 131 -17.37 -11.85 -2.34
C VAL A 131 -16.30 -12.36 -1.39
N ASN A 132 -15.44 -13.25 -1.89
CA ASN A 132 -14.36 -13.83 -1.13
C ASN A 132 -13.03 -13.15 -1.48
N VAL A 133 -12.50 -12.43 -0.53
CA VAL A 133 -11.24 -11.69 -0.65
C VAL A 133 -10.09 -12.60 -0.25
N LEU A 134 -9.20 -12.92 -1.18
CA LEU A 134 -7.97 -13.66 -0.88
C LEU A 134 -6.81 -12.68 -0.78
N VAL A 135 -6.06 -12.75 0.30
CA VAL A 135 -4.88 -11.91 0.52
C VAL A 135 -3.71 -12.73 1.07
N ALA A 136 -2.58 -12.74 0.36
CA ALA A 136 -1.31 -13.23 0.89
C ALA A 136 -0.59 -12.06 1.59
N THR A 137 0.00 -12.32 2.76
CA THR A 137 0.64 -11.28 3.56
C THR A 137 1.93 -11.72 4.24
N SER A 138 2.86 -10.77 4.36
CA SER A 138 4.03 -10.82 5.26
C SER A 138 3.80 -10.07 6.59
N GLY A 139 2.54 -9.60 6.83
CA GLY A 139 2.15 -8.88 8.05
C GLY A 139 1.18 -7.73 7.78
N ASP A 140 1.66 -6.54 7.46
CA ASP A 140 0.87 -5.29 7.38
C ASP A 140 -0.30 -5.31 6.39
N THR A 141 -0.12 -5.96 5.23
CA THR A 141 -1.20 -6.05 4.25
C THR A 141 -2.37 -6.85 4.80
N GLY A 142 -2.11 -8.01 5.41
CA GLY A 142 -3.14 -8.84 6.03
C GLY A 142 -3.83 -8.12 7.18
N SER A 143 -3.07 -7.45 8.04
CA SER A 143 -3.59 -6.64 9.15
C SER A 143 -4.56 -5.57 8.65
N ALA A 144 -4.15 -4.76 7.67
CA ALA A 144 -4.96 -3.67 7.13
C ALA A 144 -6.21 -4.19 6.40
N VAL A 145 -6.08 -5.27 5.61
CA VAL A 145 -7.22 -5.86 4.89
C VAL A 145 -8.21 -6.47 5.88
N ALA A 146 -7.75 -7.30 6.81
CA ALA A 146 -8.63 -7.93 7.80
C ALA A 146 -9.42 -6.88 8.60
N ASN A 147 -8.75 -5.84 9.11
CA ASN A 147 -9.41 -4.76 9.85
C ASN A 147 -10.31 -3.89 8.95
N GLY A 148 -9.87 -3.55 7.75
CA GLY A 148 -10.65 -2.73 6.82
C GLY A 148 -11.96 -3.36 6.39
N PHE A 149 -11.97 -4.70 6.23
CA PHE A 149 -13.12 -5.49 5.80
C PHE A 149 -13.93 -6.11 6.95
N LEU A 150 -13.49 -5.95 8.21
CA LEU A 150 -14.18 -6.54 9.35
C LEU A 150 -15.63 -6.04 9.42
N GLY A 151 -16.57 -7.00 9.32
CA GLY A 151 -18.00 -6.72 9.40
C GLY A 151 -18.60 -6.08 8.14
N VAL A 152 -17.92 -6.10 7.00
CA VAL A 152 -18.51 -5.69 5.72
C VAL A 152 -19.46 -6.79 5.24
N ASP A 153 -20.73 -6.44 5.07
CA ASP A 153 -21.79 -7.37 4.69
C ASP A 153 -21.54 -7.98 3.30
N GLY A 154 -21.74 -9.29 3.20
CA GLY A 154 -21.58 -10.03 1.95
C GLY A 154 -20.14 -10.15 1.47
N VAL A 155 -19.15 -9.90 2.36
CA VAL A 155 -17.73 -10.08 2.07
C VAL A 155 -17.09 -11.01 3.10
N HIS A 156 -16.35 -12.01 2.65
CA HIS A 156 -15.50 -12.85 3.48
C HIS A 156 -14.02 -12.66 3.10
N VAL A 157 -13.13 -12.68 4.09
CA VAL A 157 -11.69 -12.46 3.87
C VAL A 157 -10.88 -13.65 4.36
N TYR A 158 -10.04 -14.19 3.49
CA TYR A 158 -9.05 -15.23 3.82
C TYR A 158 -7.65 -14.61 3.78
N VAL A 159 -6.99 -14.58 4.93
CA VAL A 159 -5.64 -14.02 5.10
C VAL A 159 -4.63 -15.17 5.17
N LEU A 160 -3.89 -15.41 4.09
CA LEU A 160 -2.85 -16.43 4.03
C LEU A 160 -1.53 -15.82 4.49
N TYR A 161 -0.86 -16.44 5.46
CA TYR A 161 0.42 -15.96 5.99
C TYR A 161 1.38 -17.13 6.31
N PRO A 162 2.70 -16.92 6.20
CA PRO A 162 3.67 -17.96 6.45
C PRO A 162 3.88 -18.17 7.96
N LYS A 163 3.78 -19.42 8.41
CA LYS A 163 3.94 -19.83 9.81
C LYS A 163 5.27 -19.38 10.40
N GLY A 164 5.20 -18.67 11.52
CA GLY A 164 6.39 -18.22 12.26
C GLY A 164 7.26 -17.19 11.57
N LYS A 165 6.80 -16.56 10.45
CA LYS A 165 7.57 -15.56 9.70
C LYS A 165 6.93 -14.16 9.69
N VAL A 166 5.87 -13.99 10.45
CA VAL A 166 5.20 -12.70 10.69
C VAL A 166 5.42 -12.37 12.17
N SER A 167 5.69 -11.11 12.50
CA SER A 167 5.86 -10.72 13.91
C SER A 167 4.59 -11.01 14.71
N HIS A 168 4.72 -11.36 15.98
CA HIS A 168 3.57 -11.65 16.86
C HIS A 168 2.56 -10.49 16.88
N ILE A 169 3.04 -9.25 16.87
CA ILE A 169 2.19 -8.05 16.86
C ILE A 169 1.39 -7.95 15.56
N GLN A 170 2.01 -8.20 14.41
CA GLN A 170 1.33 -8.17 13.13
C GLN A 170 0.35 -9.34 12.98
N GLU A 171 0.76 -10.54 13.41
CA GLU A 171 -0.08 -11.74 13.35
C GLU A 171 -1.36 -11.57 14.17
N SER A 172 -1.27 -11.03 15.39
CA SER A 172 -2.43 -10.82 16.27
C SER A 172 -3.48 -9.88 15.63
N GLN A 173 -3.08 -8.95 14.78
CA GLN A 173 -3.98 -7.99 14.15
C GLN A 173 -4.97 -8.62 13.14
N PHE A 174 -4.79 -9.87 12.71
CA PHE A 174 -5.73 -10.55 11.82
C PHE A 174 -6.16 -11.94 12.32
N THR A 175 -5.42 -12.56 13.26
CA THR A 175 -5.79 -13.87 13.78
C THR A 175 -6.79 -13.81 14.92
N THR A 176 -7.01 -12.65 15.53
CA THR A 176 -7.89 -12.48 16.71
C THR A 176 -9.28 -11.92 16.37
N LEU A 177 -9.54 -11.60 15.11
CA LEU A 177 -10.75 -10.87 14.70
C LEU A 177 -11.98 -11.77 14.58
N GLY A 178 -11.86 -12.96 13.96
CA GLY A 178 -13.01 -13.82 13.69
C GLY A 178 -14.06 -13.17 12.77
N ARG A 179 -15.33 -13.47 12.97
CA ARG A 179 -16.47 -13.00 12.15
C ARG A 179 -16.30 -13.39 10.68
N ASN A 180 -16.24 -12.42 9.77
CA ASN A 180 -16.02 -12.62 8.34
C ASN A 180 -14.53 -12.67 7.93
N ILE A 181 -13.61 -12.85 8.91
CA ILE A 181 -12.17 -12.94 8.68
C ILE A 181 -11.67 -14.33 9.07
N THR A 182 -11.06 -15.03 8.15
CA THR A 182 -10.40 -16.32 8.37
C THR A 182 -8.91 -16.21 8.10
N ALA A 183 -8.10 -16.44 9.13
CA ALA A 183 -6.65 -16.49 9.01
C ALA A 183 -6.21 -17.92 8.62
N VAL A 184 -5.36 -18.04 7.61
CA VAL A 184 -4.84 -19.32 7.09
C VAL A 184 -3.32 -19.33 7.29
N GLU A 185 -2.85 -20.13 8.24
CA GLU A 185 -1.44 -20.29 8.58
C GLU A 185 -0.82 -21.38 7.70
N VAL A 186 0.03 -20.97 6.76
CA VAL A 186 0.66 -21.87 5.77
C VAL A 186 2.04 -22.30 6.30
N ASP A 187 2.29 -23.58 6.37
CA ASP A 187 3.62 -24.12 6.73
C ASP A 187 4.57 -24.03 5.54
N GLY A 188 4.96 -22.81 5.19
CA GLY A 188 5.73 -22.46 4.00
C GLY A 188 6.32 -21.06 4.06
N THR A 189 6.47 -20.47 2.87
CA THR A 189 7.00 -19.11 2.66
C THR A 189 5.90 -18.13 2.26
N PHE A 190 6.22 -16.83 2.22
CA PHE A 190 5.32 -15.83 1.66
C PHE A 190 5.02 -16.08 0.17
N ASP A 191 6.03 -16.53 -0.58
CA ASP A 191 5.88 -16.90 -2.00
C ASP A 191 4.91 -18.09 -2.17
N ASP A 192 4.91 -19.05 -1.24
CA ASP A 192 3.93 -20.14 -1.23
C ASP A 192 2.50 -19.60 -1.01
N CYS A 193 2.32 -18.70 -0.06
CA CYS A 193 1.01 -18.03 0.15
C CYS A 193 0.54 -17.31 -1.11
N GLN A 194 1.42 -16.55 -1.78
CA GLN A 194 1.10 -15.88 -3.04
C GLN A 194 0.75 -16.87 -4.15
N ALA A 195 1.50 -17.98 -4.25
CA ALA A 195 1.26 -19.00 -5.24
C ALA A 195 -0.11 -19.69 -5.06
N LEU A 196 -0.53 -19.95 -3.81
CA LEU A 196 -1.86 -20.48 -3.50
C LEU A 196 -2.97 -19.53 -3.95
N VAL A 197 -2.85 -18.24 -3.63
CA VAL A 197 -3.80 -17.20 -4.04
C VAL A 197 -3.86 -17.09 -5.58
N LYS A 198 -2.71 -17.01 -6.26
CA LYS A 198 -2.64 -16.95 -7.73
C LYS A 198 -3.31 -18.17 -8.38
N LYS A 199 -3.07 -19.40 -7.85
CA LYS A 199 -3.71 -20.62 -8.35
C LYS A 199 -5.22 -20.62 -8.15
N ALA A 200 -5.71 -20.09 -7.02
CA ALA A 200 -7.15 -19.95 -6.77
C ALA A 200 -7.84 -19.06 -7.81
N PHE A 201 -7.24 -17.93 -8.17
CA PHE A 201 -7.76 -17.05 -9.23
C PHE A 201 -7.77 -17.69 -10.62
N MET A 202 -6.92 -18.68 -10.86
CA MET A 202 -6.82 -19.38 -12.14
C MET A 202 -7.69 -20.66 -12.19
N ASP A 203 -8.27 -21.10 -11.07
CA ASP A 203 -9.04 -22.33 -11.00
C ASP A 203 -10.50 -22.10 -11.41
N GLU A 204 -10.90 -22.67 -12.55
CA GLU A 204 -12.25 -22.51 -13.11
C GLU A 204 -13.35 -23.01 -12.17
N GLN A 205 -13.13 -24.09 -11.42
CA GLN A 205 -14.12 -24.64 -10.51
C GLN A 205 -14.35 -23.74 -9.31
N LEU A 206 -13.27 -23.17 -8.73
CA LEU A 206 -13.39 -22.17 -7.66
C LEU A 206 -14.11 -20.92 -8.15
N ASN A 207 -13.76 -20.40 -9.32
CA ASN A 207 -14.39 -19.19 -9.87
C ASN A 207 -15.87 -19.42 -10.25
N ALA A 208 -16.26 -20.65 -10.59
CA ALA A 208 -17.67 -21.00 -10.78
C ALA A 208 -18.42 -21.12 -9.44
N HIS A 209 -17.75 -21.60 -8.39
CA HIS A 209 -18.33 -21.82 -7.06
C HIS A 209 -18.49 -20.52 -6.28
N MET A 210 -17.47 -19.66 -6.23
CA MET A 210 -17.43 -18.45 -5.42
C MET A 210 -16.92 -17.24 -6.21
N LYS A 211 -17.34 -16.04 -5.78
CA LYS A 211 -16.79 -14.79 -6.31
C LYS A 211 -15.46 -14.51 -5.62
N LEU A 212 -14.37 -14.56 -6.36
CA LEU A 212 -13.02 -14.29 -5.84
C LEU A 212 -12.54 -12.89 -6.22
N THR A 213 -11.91 -12.19 -5.29
CA THR A 213 -11.16 -10.97 -5.55
C THR A 213 -9.90 -10.89 -4.70
N SER A 214 -8.95 -10.05 -5.14
CA SER A 214 -7.72 -9.77 -4.38
C SER A 214 -7.79 -8.42 -3.72
N ALA A 215 -7.38 -8.34 -2.45
CA ALA A 215 -7.14 -7.07 -1.76
C ALA A 215 -5.66 -6.69 -1.66
N ASN A 216 -4.78 -7.29 -2.43
CA ASN A 216 -3.40 -6.84 -2.60
C ASN A 216 -3.34 -5.55 -3.45
N SER A 217 -2.18 -4.91 -3.55
CA SER A 217 -1.97 -3.64 -4.28
C SER A 217 -2.19 -3.74 -5.79
N ILE A 218 -2.44 -4.93 -6.33
CA ILE A 218 -2.86 -5.14 -7.72
C ILE A 218 -4.27 -4.60 -7.98
N ASN A 219 -5.15 -4.59 -6.97
CA ASN A 219 -6.50 -4.05 -7.11
C ASN A 219 -6.50 -2.52 -7.17
N ILE A 220 -7.24 -1.97 -8.13
CA ILE A 220 -7.30 -0.53 -8.38
C ILE A 220 -7.83 0.26 -7.18
N ALA A 221 -8.80 -0.27 -6.44
CA ALA A 221 -9.34 0.36 -5.24
C ALA A 221 -8.38 0.30 -4.03
N ARG A 222 -7.30 -0.47 -4.12
CA ARG A 222 -6.25 -0.56 -3.10
C ARG A 222 -5.13 0.44 -3.31
N PHE A 223 -4.67 0.63 -4.56
CA PHE A 223 -3.51 1.49 -4.81
C PHE A 223 -3.89 2.95 -5.08
N LEU A 224 -4.98 3.24 -5.82
CA LEU A 224 -5.37 4.62 -6.14
C LEU A 224 -5.59 5.50 -4.92
N PRO A 225 -6.25 5.07 -3.83
CA PRO A 225 -6.43 5.90 -2.63
C PRO A 225 -5.13 6.36 -1.98
N GLN A 226 -4.02 5.70 -2.27
CA GLN A 226 -2.71 6.11 -1.77
C GLN A 226 -2.25 7.46 -2.35
N MET A 227 -2.90 7.97 -3.40
CA MET A 227 -2.67 9.33 -3.87
C MET A 227 -3.00 10.38 -2.80
N PHE A 228 -4.00 10.14 -1.95
CA PHE A 228 -4.54 11.11 -1.01
C PHE A 228 -3.46 11.70 -0.09
N TYR A 229 -2.58 10.86 0.43
CA TYR A 229 -1.57 11.33 1.37
C TYR A 229 -0.46 12.16 0.71
N TYR A 230 -0.20 12.00 -0.59
CA TYR A 230 0.73 12.89 -1.31
C TYR A 230 0.15 14.30 -1.46
N PHE A 231 -1.13 14.40 -1.84
CA PHE A 231 -1.82 15.69 -1.89
C PHE A 231 -1.90 16.32 -0.51
N TYR A 232 -2.14 15.54 0.54
CA TYR A 232 -2.25 16.06 1.89
C TYR A 232 -0.89 16.50 2.46
N ALA A 233 0.19 15.81 2.15
CA ALA A 233 1.55 16.26 2.49
C ALA A 233 1.86 17.62 1.84
N TYR A 234 1.55 17.78 0.57
CA TYR A 234 1.68 19.06 -0.13
C TYR A 234 0.80 20.14 0.50
N ALA A 235 -0.44 19.83 0.87
CA ALA A 235 -1.34 20.77 1.53
C ALA A 235 -0.80 21.27 2.86
N GLN A 236 -0.20 20.39 3.67
CA GLN A 236 0.41 20.78 4.95
C GLN A 236 1.63 21.69 4.76
N LEU A 237 2.48 21.45 3.76
CA LEU A 237 3.58 22.36 3.42
C LEU A 237 3.06 23.70 2.90
N ALA A 238 2.02 23.70 2.06
CA ALA A 238 1.40 24.90 1.56
C ALA A 238 0.79 25.76 2.69
N ALA A 239 0.11 25.10 3.65
CA ALA A 239 -0.43 25.79 4.82
C ALA A 239 0.66 26.38 5.73
N ALA A 240 1.80 25.70 5.86
CA ALA A 240 2.93 26.18 6.65
C ALA A 240 3.65 27.40 6.01
N GLY A 241 3.63 27.50 4.66
CA GLY A 241 4.14 28.66 3.91
C GLY A 241 5.65 28.94 4.07
N LYS A 242 6.44 27.92 4.42
CA LYS A 242 7.87 28.07 4.75
C LYS A 242 8.82 27.48 3.72
N GLU A 243 8.32 26.62 2.83
CA GLU A 243 9.13 25.86 1.89
C GLU A 243 8.81 26.24 0.43
N ASP A 244 9.77 26.04 -0.47
CA ASP A 244 9.53 26.14 -1.91
C ASP A 244 8.81 24.87 -2.41
N LEU A 245 7.53 25.00 -2.64
CA LEU A 245 6.68 23.89 -3.07
C LEU A 245 7.02 23.34 -4.46
N SER A 246 7.83 24.05 -5.26
CA SER A 246 8.31 23.56 -6.55
C SER A 246 9.47 22.58 -6.44
N GLN A 247 10.10 22.47 -5.26
CA GLN A 247 11.30 21.70 -4.99
C GLN A 247 11.03 20.41 -4.18
N ILE A 248 9.78 19.97 -4.10
CA ILE A 248 9.41 18.78 -3.31
C ILE A 248 9.91 17.50 -3.97
N VAL A 249 10.67 16.74 -3.20
CA VAL A 249 11.15 15.39 -3.53
C VAL A 249 10.55 14.40 -2.52
N VAL A 250 9.97 13.30 -3.02
CA VAL A 250 9.39 12.29 -2.13
C VAL A 250 10.17 10.99 -2.22
N ALA A 251 10.74 10.56 -1.09
CA ALA A 251 11.35 9.23 -0.96
C ALA A 251 10.29 8.23 -0.51
N VAL A 252 10.14 7.17 -1.29
CA VAL A 252 9.11 6.15 -1.11
C VAL A 252 9.76 4.82 -0.80
N PRO A 253 9.65 4.32 0.46
CA PRO A 253 10.02 2.94 0.78
C PRO A 253 9.19 1.99 -0.07
N SER A 254 9.85 1.23 -0.94
CA SER A 254 9.18 0.54 -2.05
C SER A 254 9.35 -0.96 -1.98
N GLY A 255 8.22 -1.70 -1.85
CA GLY A 255 8.15 -3.14 -2.03
C GLY A 255 7.41 -3.48 -3.33
N ASN A 256 6.07 -3.56 -3.31
CA ASN A 256 5.25 -3.79 -4.50
C ASN A 256 5.02 -2.54 -5.37
N PHE A 257 5.58 -1.41 -5.03
CA PHE A 257 5.52 -0.14 -5.78
C PHE A 257 4.12 0.45 -5.98
N GLY A 258 3.10 -0.04 -5.27
CA GLY A 258 1.75 0.53 -5.33
C GLY A 258 1.70 1.97 -4.81
N ASN A 259 2.41 2.26 -3.73
CA ASN A 259 2.55 3.58 -3.14
C ASN A 259 3.24 4.58 -4.10
N LEU A 260 4.37 4.20 -4.70
CA LEU A 260 5.06 5.05 -5.67
C LEU A 260 4.20 5.27 -6.92
N THR A 261 3.56 4.22 -7.45
CA THR A 261 2.65 4.34 -8.60
C THR A 261 1.52 5.34 -8.33
N ALA A 262 0.94 5.33 -7.13
CA ALA A 262 -0.07 6.31 -6.72
C ALA A 262 0.50 7.74 -6.71
N GLY A 263 1.72 7.94 -6.22
CA GLY A 263 2.42 9.23 -6.27
C GLY A 263 2.64 9.74 -7.70
N LEU A 264 3.00 8.84 -8.61
CA LEU A 264 3.18 9.18 -10.03
C LEU A 264 1.86 9.58 -10.70
N ILE A 265 0.75 8.90 -10.35
CA ILE A 265 -0.59 9.30 -10.82
C ILE A 265 -0.95 10.67 -10.23
N ALA A 266 -0.71 10.90 -8.94
CA ALA A 266 -0.92 12.23 -8.33
C ALA A 266 -0.15 13.34 -9.06
N LYS A 267 1.12 13.09 -9.44
CA LYS A 267 1.91 14.00 -10.27
C LYS A 267 1.25 14.24 -11.64
N ARG A 268 0.71 13.19 -12.30
CA ARG A 268 -0.05 13.33 -13.55
C ARG A 268 -1.36 14.12 -13.40
N MET A 269 -1.95 14.10 -12.19
CA MET A 269 -3.11 14.92 -11.84
C MET A 269 -2.75 16.40 -11.57
N GLY A 270 -1.47 16.76 -11.67
CA GLY A 270 -0.97 18.13 -11.51
C GLY A 270 -0.34 18.42 -10.15
N LEU A 271 -0.20 17.43 -9.25
CA LEU A 271 0.50 17.64 -7.98
C LEU A 271 1.98 17.99 -8.26
N PRO A 272 2.48 19.17 -7.80
CA PRO A 272 3.80 19.66 -8.18
C PRO A 272 4.93 19.02 -7.35
N ILE A 273 5.11 17.69 -7.54
CA ILE A 273 6.26 16.96 -7.01
C ILE A 273 7.37 17.01 -8.08
N LYS A 274 8.56 17.50 -7.71
CA LYS A 274 9.71 17.60 -8.60
C LYS A 274 10.14 16.23 -9.10
N ARG A 275 10.41 15.30 -8.18
CA ARG A 275 10.82 13.92 -8.48
C ARG A 275 10.54 12.99 -7.31
N PHE A 276 10.63 11.70 -7.56
CA PHE A 276 10.56 10.65 -6.56
C PHE A 276 11.90 9.94 -6.39
N ILE A 277 12.14 9.39 -5.20
CA ILE A 277 13.22 8.46 -4.93
C ILE A 277 12.58 7.11 -4.58
N ALA A 278 12.77 6.12 -5.44
CA ALA A 278 12.44 4.73 -5.13
C ALA A 278 13.49 4.20 -4.15
N ALA A 279 13.14 4.15 -2.88
CA ALA A 279 14.03 3.73 -1.80
C ALA A 279 13.83 2.23 -1.55
N ASN A 280 14.85 1.42 -1.83
CA ASN A 280 14.81 -0.04 -1.75
C ASN A 280 15.70 -0.54 -0.59
N ASN A 281 15.31 -1.68 -0.02
CA ASN A 281 16.22 -2.50 0.74
C ASN A 281 17.07 -3.36 -0.22
N SER A 282 17.71 -4.42 0.25
CA SER A 282 18.52 -5.31 -0.59
C SER A 282 17.72 -6.07 -1.67
N ASN A 283 16.39 -5.91 -1.71
CA ASN A 283 15.52 -6.37 -2.80
C ASN A 283 15.38 -5.23 -3.82
N ASP A 284 16.34 -5.06 -4.66
CA ASP A 284 16.64 -3.86 -5.43
C ASP A 284 16.43 -3.99 -6.96
N VAL A 285 15.52 -4.87 -7.37
CA VAL A 285 15.23 -5.15 -8.80
C VAL A 285 14.88 -3.88 -9.59
N VAL A 286 14.11 -2.95 -9.00
CA VAL A 286 13.76 -1.70 -9.67
C VAL A 286 14.91 -0.70 -9.66
N TYR A 287 15.73 -0.67 -8.61
CA TYR A 287 16.97 0.10 -8.60
C TYR A 287 17.89 -0.34 -9.74
N GLU A 288 18.11 -1.66 -9.90
CA GLU A 288 18.89 -2.21 -11.00
C GLU A 288 18.32 -1.82 -12.37
N TYR A 289 16.98 -1.85 -12.53
CA TYR A 289 16.33 -1.39 -13.74
C TYR A 289 16.57 0.11 -14.00
N LEU A 290 16.46 0.97 -12.99
CA LEU A 290 16.73 2.40 -13.13
C LEU A 290 18.18 2.67 -13.56
N GLU A 291 19.13 1.87 -13.11
CA GLU A 291 20.55 2.02 -13.51
C GLU A 291 20.84 1.43 -14.89
N THR A 292 20.23 0.32 -15.26
CA THR A 292 20.64 -0.48 -16.42
C THR A 292 19.64 -0.53 -17.58
N GLY A 293 18.39 -0.17 -17.34
CA GLY A 293 17.28 -0.37 -18.28
C GLY A 293 16.81 -1.83 -18.40
N LYS A 294 17.37 -2.75 -17.59
CA LYS A 294 17.02 -4.18 -17.63
C LYS A 294 16.25 -4.59 -16.38
N TYR A 295 15.06 -5.14 -16.57
CA TYR A 295 14.25 -5.66 -15.47
C TYR A 295 14.50 -7.16 -15.29
N ASN A 296 15.11 -7.54 -14.16
CA ASN A 296 15.49 -8.90 -13.81
C ASN A 296 14.86 -9.35 -12.50
N PRO A 297 13.57 -9.80 -12.49
CA PRO A 297 12.95 -10.33 -11.29
C PRO A 297 13.73 -11.53 -10.72
N ARG A 298 13.80 -11.60 -9.39
CA ARG A 298 14.51 -12.66 -8.68
C ARG A 298 13.82 -12.98 -7.36
N PRO A 299 14.06 -14.16 -6.75
CA PRO A 299 13.54 -14.48 -5.42
C PRO A 299 13.92 -13.38 -4.42
N SER A 300 12.97 -13.02 -3.56
CA SER A 300 13.22 -12.05 -2.49
C SER A 300 14.14 -12.62 -1.42
N ILE A 301 14.93 -11.75 -0.80
CA ILE A 301 15.76 -12.05 0.37
C ILE A 301 15.17 -11.37 1.60
N GLN A 302 15.27 -12.04 2.75
CA GLN A 302 14.76 -11.52 4.01
C GLN A 302 15.62 -10.38 4.55
N THR A 303 14.98 -9.28 4.97
CA THR A 303 15.62 -8.10 5.55
C THR A 303 14.87 -7.63 6.81
N ILE A 304 15.46 -6.67 7.57
CA ILE A 304 14.78 -6.04 8.71
C ILE A 304 13.61 -5.14 8.28
N ALA A 305 13.57 -4.69 7.02
CA ALA A 305 12.46 -3.94 6.42
C ALA A 305 11.56 -4.89 5.60
N ASN A 306 11.02 -5.91 6.24
CA ASN A 306 10.44 -7.11 5.62
C ASN A 306 9.24 -6.86 4.70
N ALA A 307 8.47 -5.77 4.88
CA ALA A 307 7.35 -5.44 3.99
C ALA A 307 7.81 -4.97 2.59
N MET A 308 9.12 -4.73 2.43
CA MET A 308 9.78 -4.38 1.16
C MET A 308 10.50 -5.59 0.52
N ASP A 309 10.43 -6.79 1.12
CA ASP A 309 11.06 -8.01 0.60
C ASP A 309 10.28 -8.56 -0.60
N VAL A 310 10.42 -7.89 -1.73
CA VAL A 310 9.71 -8.20 -2.98
C VAL A 310 10.71 -8.25 -4.15
N GLY A 311 10.85 -9.43 -4.74
CA GLY A 311 11.77 -9.67 -5.86
C GLY A 311 11.12 -9.51 -7.26
N ASP A 312 9.79 -9.36 -7.32
CA ASP A 312 9.01 -9.11 -8.55
C ASP A 312 7.84 -8.16 -8.25
N PRO A 313 8.09 -6.84 -8.18
CA PRO A 313 7.09 -5.85 -7.82
C PRO A 313 5.94 -5.77 -8.82
N SER A 314 4.74 -6.18 -8.42
CA SER A 314 3.57 -6.25 -9.30
C SER A 314 3.20 -4.91 -9.94
N ASN A 315 3.32 -3.78 -9.20
CA ASN A 315 2.96 -2.46 -9.74
C ASN A 315 4.03 -1.85 -10.64
N PHE A 316 5.17 -2.50 -10.83
CA PHE A 316 6.16 -2.03 -11.79
C PHE A 316 5.61 -2.05 -13.22
N ALA A 317 4.72 -3.00 -13.54
CA ALA A 317 3.99 -3.01 -14.79
C ALA A 317 3.16 -1.73 -15.03
N ARG A 318 2.55 -1.16 -13.97
CA ARG A 318 1.83 0.12 -14.06
C ARG A 318 2.78 1.30 -14.29
N ILE A 319 3.97 1.28 -13.69
CA ILE A 319 4.99 2.32 -13.93
C ILE A 319 5.46 2.26 -15.40
N LEU A 320 5.76 1.08 -15.91
CA LEU A 320 6.09 0.91 -17.33
C LEU A 320 4.99 1.44 -18.25
N ASP A 321 3.74 1.10 -17.97
CA ASP A 321 2.59 1.54 -18.73
C ASP A 321 2.43 3.08 -18.71
N LEU A 322 2.48 3.71 -17.55
CA LEU A 322 2.40 5.17 -17.36
C LEU A 322 3.42 5.95 -18.20
N TYR A 323 4.59 5.37 -18.45
CA TYR A 323 5.68 6.01 -19.18
C TYR A 323 5.89 5.44 -20.59
N GLY A 324 4.94 4.64 -21.11
CA GLY A 324 5.04 4.01 -22.42
C GLY A 324 6.29 3.14 -22.58
N CYS A 325 6.68 2.44 -21.51
CA CYS A 325 7.88 1.59 -21.43
C CYS A 325 9.20 2.34 -21.72
N SER A 326 9.22 3.67 -21.65
CA SER A 326 10.45 4.46 -21.89
C SER A 326 11.26 4.60 -20.61
N TRP A 327 12.41 3.95 -20.54
CA TRP A 327 13.37 4.03 -19.44
C TRP A 327 13.82 5.48 -19.17
N GLU A 328 14.10 6.25 -20.23
CA GLU A 328 14.52 7.66 -20.11
C GLU A 328 13.42 8.52 -19.48
N ASN A 329 12.16 8.27 -19.83
CA ASN A 329 11.04 9.00 -19.25
C ASN A 329 10.84 8.66 -17.77
N ILE A 330 11.01 7.39 -17.40
CA ILE A 330 10.95 6.94 -16.00
C ILE A 330 12.04 7.63 -15.19
N LYS A 331 13.28 7.65 -15.66
CA LYS A 331 14.43 8.26 -14.99
C LYS A 331 14.35 9.77 -14.81
N ARG A 332 13.53 10.47 -15.59
CA ARG A 332 13.28 11.90 -15.38
C ARG A 332 12.51 12.17 -14.11
N ASP A 333 11.61 11.28 -13.73
CA ASP A 333 10.73 11.45 -12.57
C ASP A 333 11.15 10.61 -11.37
N ILE A 334 11.89 9.51 -11.59
CA ILE A 334 12.25 8.54 -10.55
C ILE A 334 13.75 8.28 -10.55
N SER A 335 14.41 8.53 -9.42
CA SER A 335 15.73 8.00 -9.10
C SER A 335 15.59 6.82 -8.13
N GLY A 336 16.61 5.96 -8.06
CA GLY A 336 16.63 4.79 -7.17
C GLY A 336 17.78 4.84 -6.19
N VAL A 337 17.59 4.21 -5.02
CA VAL A 337 18.64 3.89 -4.06
C VAL A 337 18.40 2.51 -3.46
N THR A 338 19.43 1.88 -2.95
CA THR A 338 19.33 0.60 -2.24
C THR A 338 20.21 0.63 -0.98
N TYR A 339 19.70 0.04 0.12
CA TYR A 339 20.39 0.03 1.40
C TYR A 339 20.38 -1.36 2.04
N SER A 340 21.50 -1.75 2.61
CA SER A 340 21.65 -2.95 3.42
C SER A 340 21.03 -2.80 4.81
N ASP A 341 20.76 -3.92 5.48
CA ASP A 341 20.27 -3.93 6.87
C ASP A 341 21.17 -3.14 7.83
N ALA A 342 22.50 -3.18 7.62
CA ALA A 342 23.44 -2.40 8.42
C ALA A 342 23.22 -0.88 8.24
N GLN A 343 23.02 -0.42 7.02
CA GLN A 343 22.77 0.99 6.72
C GLN A 343 21.39 1.45 7.23
N ILE A 344 20.38 0.58 7.12
CA ILE A 344 19.04 0.84 7.67
C ILE A 344 19.10 0.98 9.19
N GLY A 345 19.79 0.05 9.86
CA GLY A 345 19.98 0.08 11.31
C GLY A 345 20.77 1.29 11.81
N GLU A 346 21.84 1.66 11.10
CA GLU A 346 22.61 2.88 11.38
C GLU A 346 21.73 4.13 11.29
N THR A 347 20.90 4.23 10.24
CA THR A 347 20.00 5.36 10.05
C THR A 347 18.97 5.47 11.17
N LEU A 348 18.33 4.35 11.53
CA LEU A 348 17.36 4.30 12.60
C LEU A 348 17.96 4.75 13.93
N ALA A 349 19.12 4.19 14.30
CA ALA A 349 19.81 4.52 15.54
C ALA A 349 20.31 5.98 15.58
N SER A 350 20.90 6.48 14.48
CA SER A 350 21.40 7.84 14.40
C SER A 350 20.28 8.87 14.44
N THR A 351 19.21 8.69 13.67
CA THR A 351 18.05 9.60 13.65
C THR A 351 17.40 9.69 15.02
N PHE A 352 17.22 8.57 15.72
CA PHE A 352 16.71 8.57 17.09
C PHE A 352 17.61 9.38 18.03
N LYS A 353 18.93 9.22 17.92
CA LYS A 353 19.90 9.88 18.77
C LYS A 353 20.06 11.38 18.48
N THR A 354 20.09 11.78 17.20
CA THR A 354 20.43 13.15 16.81
C THR A 354 19.22 14.04 16.61
N GLU A 355 18.13 13.49 16.09
CA GLU A 355 16.91 14.22 15.75
C GLU A 355 15.77 13.96 16.75
N ASN A 356 15.98 13.04 17.70
CA ASN A 356 14.94 12.60 18.65
C ASN A 356 13.65 12.13 17.94
N TYR A 357 13.82 11.50 16.76
CA TYR A 357 12.73 10.97 15.96
C TYR A 357 12.92 9.46 15.73
N LEU A 358 11.90 8.68 16.07
CA LEU A 358 11.96 7.23 15.98
C LEU A 358 11.32 6.75 14.68
N LEU A 359 12.15 6.18 13.81
CA LEU A 359 11.75 5.58 12.55
C LEU A 359 11.40 4.09 12.74
N ASP A 360 10.52 3.57 11.87
CA ASP A 360 10.48 2.12 11.62
C ASP A 360 11.57 1.71 10.59
N PRO A 361 11.90 0.43 10.45
CA PRO A 361 12.93 0.01 9.50
C PRO A 361 12.67 0.43 8.04
N HIS A 362 11.41 0.52 7.61
CA HIS A 362 11.05 0.95 6.24
C HIS A 362 11.22 2.47 6.09
N GLY A 363 10.75 3.23 7.08
CA GLY A 363 10.94 4.68 7.12
C GLY A 363 12.42 5.05 7.14
N ALA A 364 13.27 4.26 7.81
CA ALA A 364 14.72 4.46 7.81
C ALA A 364 15.34 4.38 6.41
N VAL A 365 14.83 3.49 5.52
CA VAL A 365 15.25 3.42 4.12
C VAL A 365 14.93 4.73 3.39
N GLY A 366 13.70 5.23 3.54
CA GLY A 366 13.26 6.48 2.91
C GLY A 366 13.93 7.72 3.49
N TYR A 367 14.13 7.76 4.81
CA TYR A 367 14.77 8.89 5.48
C TYR A 367 16.27 9.01 5.10
N ARG A 368 16.97 7.88 5.00
CA ARG A 368 18.35 7.86 4.48
C ARG A 368 18.39 8.40 3.05
N ALA A 369 17.44 7.98 2.21
CA ALA A 369 17.38 8.46 0.84
C ALA A 369 17.25 9.98 0.73
N ILE A 370 16.37 10.62 1.50
CA ILE A 370 16.30 12.10 1.51
C ILE A 370 17.51 12.74 2.18
N SER A 371 18.17 12.05 3.11
CA SER A 371 19.37 12.59 3.77
C SER A 371 20.59 12.63 2.85
N GLU A 372 20.70 11.67 1.93
CA GLU A 372 21.86 11.52 1.03
C GLU A 372 21.62 12.12 -0.37
N CYS A 373 20.38 12.21 -0.85
CA CYS A 373 20.09 12.48 -2.26
C CYS A 373 19.43 13.83 -2.55
N LEU A 374 19.11 14.63 -1.53
CA LEU A 374 18.56 15.98 -1.76
C LEU A 374 19.63 16.94 -2.24
N ALA A 375 19.29 17.76 -3.23
CA ALA A 375 20.06 18.96 -3.56
C ALA A 375 19.81 20.08 -2.53
N ASP A 376 20.67 21.10 -2.53
CA ASP A 376 20.65 22.18 -1.51
C ASP A 376 19.35 22.98 -1.48
N ASP A 377 18.58 23.03 -2.57
CA ASP A 377 17.31 23.74 -2.70
C ASP A 377 16.08 22.82 -2.57
N GLU A 378 16.28 21.51 -2.49
CA GLU A 378 15.18 20.55 -2.45
C GLU A 378 14.60 20.34 -1.03
N VAL A 379 13.30 20.06 -0.98
CA VAL A 379 12.53 19.73 0.22
C VAL A 379 12.16 18.26 0.18
N GLY A 380 12.65 17.45 1.11
CA GLY A 380 12.45 16.03 1.16
C GLY A 380 11.29 15.62 2.04
N ILE A 381 10.43 14.76 1.51
CA ILE A 381 9.39 14.05 2.26
C ILE A 381 9.72 12.55 2.23
N CYS A 382 9.91 11.94 3.39
CA CYS A 382 9.98 10.50 3.56
C CYS A 382 8.59 9.98 3.94
N LEU A 383 8.15 8.87 3.36
CA LEU A 383 6.94 8.17 3.80
C LEU A 383 7.27 7.23 4.96
N GLU A 384 6.73 7.53 6.15
CA GLU A 384 6.83 6.66 7.32
C GLU A 384 5.65 5.70 7.30
N THR A 385 5.90 4.44 6.91
CA THR A 385 4.86 3.52 6.44
C THR A 385 4.23 2.67 7.52
N ALA A 386 4.88 2.52 8.67
CA ALA A 386 4.37 1.74 9.80
C ALA A 386 4.84 2.34 11.14
N HIS A 387 4.07 2.12 12.19
CA HIS A 387 4.47 2.54 13.53
C HIS A 387 5.66 1.68 14.03
N PRO A 388 6.72 2.27 14.60
CA PRO A 388 7.92 1.56 15.06
C PRO A 388 7.64 0.39 16.02
N ALA A 389 6.60 0.49 16.86
CA ALA A 389 6.20 -0.59 17.78
C ALA A 389 5.82 -1.91 17.09
N LYS A 390 5.49 -1.90 15.80
CA LYS A 390 5.22 -3.14 15.03
C LYS A 390 6.48 -3.96 14.79
N PHE A 391 7.63 -3.31 14.90
CA PHE A 391 8.98 -3.87 14.73
C PHE A 391 9.80 -3.72 16.02
N LYS A 392 9.12 -3.76 17.18
CA LYS A 392 9.69 -3.46 18.50
C LYS A 392 11.02 -4.16 18.76
N GLU A 393 11.12 -5.46 18.53
CA GLU A 393 12.36 -6.22 18.77
C GLU A 393 13.55 -5.65 17.99
N THR A 394 13.35 -5.35 16.73
CA THR A 394 14.38 -4.75 15.85
C THR A 394 14.71 -3.32 16.28
N VAL A 395 13.68 -2.51 16.52
CA VAL A 395 13.87 -1.09 16.89
C VAL A 395 14.56 -0.95 18.23
N ASP A 396 14.11 -1.71 19.25
CA ASP A 396 14.74 -1.70 20.58
C ASP A 396 16.20 -2.16 20.53
N SER A 397 16.50 -3.20 19.75
CA SER A 397 17.88 -3.70 19.62
C SER A 397 18.82 -2.67 18.99
N LEU A 398 18.32 -1.85 18.07
CA LEU A 398 19.11 -0.85 17.34
C LEU A 398 19.23 0.47 18.08
N THR A 399 18.20 0.87 18.84
CA THR A 399 18.19 2.15 19.57
C THR A 399 18.67 2.05 21.01
N GLY A 400 18.69 0.85 21.55
CA GLY A 400 18.90 0.61 23.00
C GLY A 400 17.73 1.11 23.85
N GLY A 401 16.57 1.39 23.24
CA GLY A 401 15.36 1.88 23.88
C GLY A 401 14.38 0.78 24.26
N ASP A 402 13.20 1.21 24.68
CA ASP A 402 12.03 0.36 24.94
C ASP A 402 10.81 1.04 24.33
N VAL A 403 10.52 0.72 23.06
CA VAL A 403 9.41 1.33 22.33
C VAL A 403 8.09 0.92 22.96
N ALA A 404 7.32 1.91 23.44
CA ALA A 404 6.02 1.68 24.02
C ALA A 404 5.05 1.09 22.97
N ILE A 405 4.39 -0.01 23.32
CA ILE A 405 3.35 -0.60 22.49
C ILE A 405 2.05 0.21 22.70
N PRO A 406 1.51 0.84 21.64
CA PRO A 406 0.23 1.55 21.73
C PRO A 406 -0.90 0.65 22.22
N GLU A 407 -1.84 1.19 23.02
CA GLU A 407 -2.98 0.46 23.57
C GLU A 407 -3.79 -0.27 22.48
N ARG A 408 -3.88 0.33 21.30
CA ARG A 408 -4.55 -0.28 20.14
C ARG A 408 -3.88 -1.59 19.69
N LEU A 409 -2.55 -1.70 19.75
CA LEU A 409 -1.84 -2.94 19.45
C LEU A 409 -1.97 -3.96 20.58
N LYS A 410 -1.91 -3.52 21.83
CA LYS A 410 -2.12 -4.40 22.99
C LYS A 410 -3.47 -5.10 22.93
N ALA A 411 -4.53 -4.36 22.55
CA ALA A 411 -5.87 -4.93 22.42
C ALA A 411 -5.94 -6.10 21.42
N PHE A 412 -5.13 -6.10 20.35
CA PHE A 412 -5.01 -7.26 19.46
C PHE A 412 -4.20 -8.40 20.10
N MET A 413 -3.09 -8.07 20.77
CA MET A 413 -2.21 -9.06 21.41
C MET A 413 -2.89 -9.83 22.53
N ASP A 414 -3.85 -9.21 23.21
CA ASP A 414 -4.65 -9.84 24.28
C ASP A 414 -5.74 -10.77 23.72
N GLY A 415 -5.97 -10.77 22.43
CA GLY A 415 -6.96 -11.62 21.77
C GLY A 415 -6.51 -13.08 21.59
N GLU A 416 -7.48 -13.98 21.47
CA GLU A 416 -7.21 -15.39 21.20
C GLU A 416 -6.88 -15.62 19.71
N LYS A 417 -5.69 -16.18 19.43
CA LYS A 417 -5.30 -16.56 18.06
C LYS A 417 -6.22 -17.64 17.52
N LYS A 418 -6.84 -17.38 16.36
CA LYS A 418 -7.66 -18.33 15.57
C LYS A 418 -7.12 -18.38 14.15
N SER A 419 -6.61 -19.54 13.77
CA SER A 419 -6.11 -19.76 12.42
C SER A 419 -6.34 -21.22 11.96
N VAL A 420 -6.57 -21.37 10.67
CA VAL A 420 -6.59 -22.69 10.00
C VAL A 420 -5.16 -22.97 9.57
N GLN A 421 -4.60 -24.08 10.07
CA GLN A 421 -3.26 -24.51 9.66
C GLN A 421 -3.36 -25.37 8.40
N MET A 422 -2.45 -25.14 7.44
CA MET A 422 -2.39 -25.96 6.24
C MET A 422 -0.98 -26.03 5.64
N LEU A 423 -0.74 -27.06 4.84
CA LEU A 423 0.47 -27.19 4.05
C LEU A 423 0.41 -26.25 2.82
N PRO A 424 1.55 -25.94 2.16
CA PRO A 424 1.57 -25.15 0.93
C PRO A 424 1.04 -25.97 -0.27
N SER A 425 -0.13 -26.59 -0.09
CA SER A 425 -0.80 -27.48 -1.04
C SER A 425 -2.04 -26.80 -1.62
N PHE A 426 -2.02 -26.55 -2.94
CA PHE A 426 -3.20 -25.97 -3.60
C PHE A 426 -4.44 -26.85 -3.50
N ARG A 427 -4.28 -28.18 -3.53
CA ARG A 427 -5.40 -29.10 -3.36
C ARG A 427 -6.08 -28.93 -2.01
N GLU A 428 -5.29 -28.88 -0.94
CA GLU A 428 -5.81 -28.67 0.41
C GLU A 428 -6.51 -27.31 0.56
N PHE A 429 -5.91 -26.24 0.02
CA PHE A 429 -6.51 -24.92 0.03
C PHE A 429 -7.80 -24.87 -0.79
N LYS A 430 -7.84 -25.48 -1.97
CA LYS A 430 -9.05 -25.57 -2.79
C LYS A 430 -10.15 -26.34 -2.09
N ASP A 431 -9.82 -27.50 -1.53
CA ASP A 431 -10.79 -28.34 -0.79
C ASP A 431 -11.35 -27.59 0.43
N PHE A 432 -10.54 -26.76 1.08
CA PHE A 432 -10.98 -25.87 2.16
C PHE A 432 -11.97 -24.82 1.64
N LEU A 433 -11.61 -24.04 0.60
CA LEU A 433 -12.48 -23.02 0.03
C LEU A 433 -13.80 -23.55 -0.54
N MET A 434 -13.81 -24.77 -1.05
CA MET A 434 -15.03 -25.42 -1.60
C MET A 434 -16.03 -25.87 -0.53
N ARG A 435 -15.63 -25.88 0.77
CA ARG A 435 -16.51 -26.25 1.90
C ARG A 435 -17.14 -25.04 2.58
N GLU A 436 -16.55 -23.87 2.38
CA GLU A 436 -17.05 -22.59 2.92
C GLU A 436 -18.19 -22.02 2.04
#